data_bf396a3eabfeceb0f7ef398e839cbaad
#
_entry.id   bf396a3eabfeceb0f7ef398e839cbaad
#
_cell.length_a   1.000
_cell.length_b   1.000
_cell.length_c   1.000
_cell.angle_alpha   90.00
_cell.angle_beta   90.00
_cell.angle_gamma   90.00
#
_symmetry.space_group_name_H-M   'P 1'
#
loop_
_entity.id
_entity.type
_entity.pdbx_description
1 polymer ?
#
loop_
_entity_poly.entity_id
_entity_poly.type
_entity_poly.pdbx_seq_one_letter_code
_entity_poly.pdbx_strand_id
1 'polypeptide(L)'
;KAEVPPTVIFITAYDEHALEAFEANAVDYLLKPVRAQRLEKALLKAKSLSRPQVQAIAETHDDQSVRTHICANIRGNLQLIPVSDVIYFKAEQKYVTLRTEELEVLIEEPLKSLEQEFGDAFIRIHRNALISANHLSGLEKYSAGRCLVKLKNTEDRLEVSRRHASSIRKLLKKF
;
A
#
# COMPACT_ATOMS: atom_id res chain seq x y z
N LYS A 1 -21.71 -3.10 26.18
CA LYS A 1 -20.30 -3.48 26.44
C LYS A 1 -19.69 -3.73 25.07
N ALA A 2 -18.83 -2.83 24.60
CA ALA A 2 -18.04 -3.10 23.41
C ALA A 2 -17.00 -4.17 23.79
N GLU A 3 -17.20 -5.40 23.35
CA GLU A 3 -16.21 -6.46 23.48
C GLU A 3 -15.09 -6.16 22.48
N VAL A 4 -13.87 -6.02 22.98
CA VAL A 4 -12.69 -5.88 22.14
C VAL A 4 -12.54 -7.18 21.35
N PRO A 5 -12.55 -7.15 20.00
CA PRO A 5 -12.44 -8.36 19.21
C PRO A 5 -11.11 -9.09 19.52
N PRO A 6 -11.11 -10.43 19.53
CA PRO A 6 -9.90 -11.19 19.79
C PRO A 6 -8.89 -11.01 18.65
N THR A 7 -7.62 -11.01 18.98
CA THR A 7 -6.53 -11.06 18.01
C THR A 7 -6.48 -12.45 17.38
N VAL A 8 -6.62 -12.56 16.06
CA VAL A 8 -6.71 -13.83 15.35
C VAL A 8 -5.43 -14.09 14.54
N ILE A 9 -4.89 -15.31 14.65
CA ILE A 9 -3.83 -15.85 13.80
C ILE A 9 -4.37 -17.13 13.17
N PHE A 10 -4.45 -17.18 11.84
CA PHE A 10 -4.86 -18.40 11.14
C PHE A 10 -3.69 -19.37 10.95
N ILE A 11 -3.95 -20.65 11.16
CA ILE A 11 -2.99 -21.74 10.93
C ILE A 11 -3.68 -22.78 10.05
N THR A 12 -3.20 -22.97 8.82
CA THR A 12 -3.87 -23.82 7.82
C THR A 12 -2.87 -24.55 6.92
N ALA A 13 -3.35 -25.55 6.19
CA ALA A 13 -2.60 -26.21 5.13
C ALA A 13 -2.80 -25.57 3.74
N TYR A 14 -3.74 -24.64 3.63
CA TYR A 14 -4.14 -24.00 2.38
C TYR A 14 -3.55 -22.60 2.29
N ASP A 15 -2.94 -22.27 1.16
CA ASP A 15 -2.36 -20.95 0.87
C ASP A 15 -3.35 -19.99 0.19
N GLU A 16 -4.36 -20.53 -0.48
CA GLU A 16 -5.35 -19.80 -1.25
C GLU A 16 -6.28 -18.90 -0.42
N HIS A 17 -6.45 -19.18 0.88
CA HIS A 17 -7.33 -18.40 1.79
C HIS A 17 -6.61 -17.29 2.56
N ALA A 18 -5.38 -16.97 2.20
CA ALA A 18 -4.62 -15.93 2.89
C ALA A 18 -5.28 -14.54 2.78
N LEU A 19 -5.88 -14.23 1.64
CA LEU A 19 -6.62 -12.98 1.41
C LEU A 19 -7.87 -12.89 2.30
N GLU A 20 -8.66 -13.95 2.38
CA GLU A 20 -9.87 -14.02 3.22
C GLU A 20 -9.54 -13.87 4.72
N ALA A 21 -8.40 -14.41 5.15
CA ALA A 21 -7.93 -14.26 6.52
C ALA A 21 -7.60 -12.80 6.87
N PHE A 22 -7.12 -12.01 5.89
CA PHE A 22 -6.87 -10.58 6.05
C PHE A 22 -8.14 -9.75 6.04
N GLU A 23 -9.10 -10.09 5.20
CA GLU A 23 -10.44 -9.48 5.23
C GLU A 23 -11.13 -9.71 6.58
N ALA A 24 -10.83 -10.84 7.24
CA ALA A 24 -11.27 -11.15 8.59
C ALA A 24 -10.40 -10.49 9.71
N ASN A 25 -9.55 -9.48 9.38
CA ASN A 25 -8.67 -8.78 10.32
C ASN A 25 -7.70 -9.69 11.10
N ALA A 26 -7.22 -10.77 10.50
CA ALA A 26 -6.21 -11.60 11.11
C ALA A 26 -4.85 -10.88 11.17
N VAL A 27 -4.17 -11.00 12.32
CA VAL A 27 -2.85 -10.41 12.55
C VAL A 27 -1.77 -11.14 11.76
N ASP A 28 -1.94 -12.43 11.55
CA ASP A 28 -1.01 -13.24 10.76
C ASP A 28 -1.68 -14.53 10.23
N TYR A 29 -1.04 -15.12 9.21
CA TYR A 29 -1.47 -16.34 8.54
C TYR A 29 -0.28 -17.30 8.42
N LEU A 30 -0.40 -18.49 8.96
CA LEU A 30 0.67 -19.47 9.04
C LEU A 30 0.30 -20.72 8.26
N LEU A 31 1.17 -21.12 7.34
CA LEU A 31 1.02 -22.39 6.60
C LEU A 31 1.62 -23.55 7.39
N LYS A 32 0.91 -24.67 7.43
CA LYS A 32 1.45 -25.95 7.95
C LYS A 32 2.45 -26.54 6.94
N PRO A 33 3.58 -27.07 7.42
CA PRO A 33 4.04 -27.23 8.80
C PRO A 33 4.57 -25.90 9.40
N VAL A 34 4.06 -25.54 10.58
CA VAL A 34 4.41 -24.29 11.24
C VAL A 34 5.79 -24.43 11.91
N ARG A 35 6.73 -23.58 11.51
CA ARG A 35 8.04 -23.48 12.16
C ARG A 35 7.94 -22.66 13.43
N ALA A 36 8.59 -23.09 14.51
CA ALA A 36 8.54 -22.42 15.82
C ALA A 36 8.89 -20.92 15.74
N GLN A 37 9.94 -20.56 15.00
CA GLN A 37 10.36 -19.17 14.78
C GLN A 37 9.30 -18.32 14.10
N ARG A 38 8.51 -18.91 13.18
CA ARG A 38 7.45 -18.19 12.47
C ARG A 38 6.23 -17.95 13.38
N LEU A 39 5.90 -18.95 14.22
CA LEU A 39 4.86 -18.82 15.24
C LEU A 39 5.24 -17.77 16.29
N GLU A 40 6.48 -17.76 16.75
CA GLU A 40 6.98 -16.77 17.71
C GLU A 40 6.84 -15.35 17.17
N LYS A 41 7.24 -15.11 15.92
CA LYS A 41 7.06 -13.82 15.27
C LYS A 41 5.58 -13.40 15.18
N ALA A 42 4.68 -14.32 14.84
CA ALA A 42 3.25 -14.06 14.78
C ALA A 42 2.68 -13.68 16.16
N LEU A 43 3.12 -14.37 17.20
CA LEU A 43 2.72 -14.09 18.59
C LEU A 43 3.27 -12.74 19.08
N LEU A 44 4.50 -12.40 18.74
CA LEU A 44 5.09 -11.09 19.07
C LEU A 44 4.33 -9.96 18.37
N LYS A 45 3.95 -10.15 17.10
CA LYS A 45 3.14 -9.21 16.34
C LYS A 45 1.74 -9.05 16.97
N ALA A 46 1.12 -10.14 17.38
CA ALA A 46 -0.16 -10.11 18.09
C ALA A 46 -0.09 -9.38 19.44
N LYS A 47 1.04 -9.46 20.15
CA LYS A 47 1.27 -8.73 21.40
C LYS A 47 1.59 -7.26 21.19
N SER A 48 2.28 -6.89 20.11
CA SER A 48 2.70 -5.52 19.81
C SER A 48 1.54 -4.64 19.29
N LEU A 49 0.46 -5.23 18.80
CA LEU A 49 -0.78 -4.53 18.50
C LEU A 49 -1.43 -4.14 19.84
N SER A 50 -1.08 -2.97 20.34
CA SER A 50 -1.70 -2.42 21.55
C SER A 50 -3.20 -2.21 21.32
N ARG A 51 -4.01 -2.36 22.37
CA ARG A 51 -5.47 -2.13 22.33
C ARG A 51 -5.92 -0.88 21.55
N PRO A 52 -5.24 0.29 21.64
CA PRO A 52 -5.59 1.46 20.86
C PRO A 52 -5.36 1.30 19.35
N GLN A 53 -4.37 0.54 18.93
CA GLN A 53 -4.08 0.31 17.50
C GLN A 53 -5.05 -0.71 16.88
N VAL A 54 -5.47 -1.72 17.66
CA VAL A 54 -6.53 -2.66 17.24
C VAL A 54 -7.88 -1.94 17.19
N GLN A 55 -8.18 -1.01 18.11
CA GLN A 55 -9.38 -0.19 18.05
C GLN A 55 -9.35 0.78 16.85
N ALA A 56 -8.23 1.42 16.56
CA ALA A 56 -8.09 2.28 15.38
C ALA A 56 -8.27 1.50 14.06
N ILE A 57 -7.86 0.22 14.00
CA ILE A 57 -8.10 -0.66 12.84
C ILE A 57 -9.54 -1.16 12.78
N ALA A 58 -10.18 -1.44 13.94
CA ALA A 58 -11.58 -1.91 14.01
C ALA A 58 -12.61 -0.79 13.84
N GLU A 59 -12.28 0.45 14.23
CA GLU A 59 -13.16 1.62 14.03
C GLU A 59 -13.15 2.12 12.58
N THR A 60 -12.24 1.61 11.73
CA THR A 60 -12.20 1.92 10.29
C THR A 60 -13.08 1.01 9.43
N HIS A 61 -13.85 0.09 10.01
CA HIS A 61 -14.82 -0.74 9.29
C HIS A 61 -16.25 -0.18 9.31
N ASP A 62 -16.39 1.14 9.29
CA ASP A 62 -17.61 1.75 8.78
C ASP A 62 -17.45 1.93 7.27
N ASP A 63 -18.44 1.63 6.49
CA ASP A 63 -18.52 1.34 5.05
C ASP A 63 -17.94 2.43 4.09
N GLN A 64 -17.04 3.32 4.56
CA GLN A 64 -16.38 4.39 3.79
C GLN A 64 -14.95 4.74 4.25
N SER A 65 -14.30 3.98 5.13
CA SER A 65 -12.96 4.34 5.57
C SER A 65 -11.87 3.77 4.65
N VAL A 66 -11.04 4.66 4.14
CA VAL A 66 -9.86 4.34 3.32
C VAL A 66 -8.85 3.53 4.15
N ARG A 67 -8.39 2.39 3.62
CA ARG A 67 -7.34 1.58 4.29
C ARG A 67 -6.12 2.43 4.61
N THR A 68 -5.54 2.19 5.77
CA THR A 68 -4.28 2.83 6.18
C THR A 68 -3.04 2.01 5.81
N HIS A 69 -3.23 0.74 5.45
CA HIS A 69 -2.13 -0.18 5.11
C HIS A 69 -2.48 -1.02 3.88
N ILE A 70 -1.46 -1.33 3.10
CA ILE A 70 -1.54 -2.27 1.98
C ILE A 70 -0.80 -3.54 2.37
N CYS A 71 -1.44 -4.69 2.13
CA CYS A 71 -0.82 -5.99 2.33
C CYS A 71 -0.05 -6.40 1.08
N ALA A 72 1.24 -6.65 1.20
CA ALA A 72 2.08 -7.16 0.12
C ALA A 72 2.74 -8.48 0.51
N ASN A 73 2.86 -9.38 -0.48
CA ASN A 73 3.59 -10.63 -0.30
C ASN A 73 5.07 -10.42 -0.68
N ILE A 74 5.95 -10.51 0.31
CA ILE A 74 7.38 -10.37 0.11
C ILE A 74 8.06 -11.70 0.42
N ARG A 75 8.51 -12.41 -0.60
CA ARG A 75 9.19 -13.72 -0.48
C ARG A 75 8.39 -14.75 0.35
N GLY A 76 7.08 -14.82 0.11
CA GLY A 76 6.18 -15.72 0.84
C GLY A 76 5.78 -15.24 2.25
N ASN A 77 6.14 -14.01 2.63
CA ASN A 77 5.70 -13.37 3.86
C ASN A 77 4.77 -12.20 3.52
N LEU A 78 3.63 -12.14 4.20
CA LEU A 78 2.74 -11.00 4.11
C LEU A 78 3.25 -9.87 5.01
N GLN A 79 3.38 -8.68 4.44
CA GLN A 79 3.81 -7.48 5.14
C GLN A 79 2.79 -6.36 4.94
N LEU A 80 2.42 -5.70 6.03
CA LEU A 80 1.61 -4.50 6.00
C LEU A 80 2.51 -3.29 5.76
N ILE A 81 2.21 -2.55 4.70
CA ILE A 81 2.92 -1.34 4.30
C ILE A 81 1.99 -0.16 4.55
N PRO A 82 2.37 0.81 5.41
CA PRO A 82 1.58 2.01 5.60
C PRO A 82 1.39 2.76 4.28
N VAL A 83 0.17 3.17 3.98
CA VAL A 83 -0.14 3.96 2.77
C VAL A 83 0.61 5.28 2.76
N SER A 84 0.87 5.86 3.95
CA SER A 84 1.69 7.08 4.12
C SER A 84 3.11 6.96 3.58
N ASP A 85 3.68 5.75 3.62
CA ASP A 85 5.07 5.48 3.24
C ASP A 85 5.21 5.18 1.74
N VAL A 86 4.07 4.99 1.06
CA VAL A 86 4.05 4.70 -0.37
C VAL A 86 4.36 5.95 -1.17
N ILE A 87 5.42 5.88 -1.98
CA ILE A 87 5.85 6.97 -2.86
C ILE A 87 5.07 6.94 -4.18
N TYR A 88 4.94 5.76 -4.78
CA TYR A 88 4.18 5.58 -6.01
C TYR A 88 3.70 4.15 -6.22
N PHE A 89 2.71 4.01 -7.10
CA PHE A 89 2.30 2.76 -7.72
C PHE A 89 2.55 2.82 -9.22
N LYS A 90 3.12 1.79 -9.79
CA LYS A 90 3.37 1.68 -11.23
C LYS A 90 2.95 0.33 -11.77
N ALA A 91 1.98 0.31 -12.68
CA ALA A 91 1.57 -0.92 -13.37
C ALA A 91 2.56 -1.26 -14.47
N GLU A 92 3.07 -2.47 -14.42
CA GLU A 92 3.91 -3.06 -15.45
C GLU A 92 3.43 -4.48 -15.73
N GLN A 93 3.08 -4.74 -16.99
CA GLN A 93 2.54 -6.03 -17.43
C GLN A 93 1.29 -6.44 -16.61
N LYS A 94 1.40 -7.45 -15.75
CA LYS A 94 0.31 -8.06 -14.98
C LYS A 94 0.22 -7.55 -13.54
N TYR A 95 1.28 -6.94 -13.03
CA TYR A 95 1.40 -6.54 -11.63
C TYR A 95 1.51 -5.04 -11.46
N VAL A 96 1.26 -4.58 -10.26
CA VAL A 96 1.51 -3.20 -9.84
C VAL A 96 2.69 -3.18 -8.89
N THR A 97 3.72 -2.43 -9.21
CA THR A 97 4.84 -2.14 -8.34
C THR A 97 4.40 -1.09 -7.32
N LEU A 98 4.50 -1.39 -6.04
CA LEU A 98 4.41 -0.45 -4.93
C LEU A 98 5.83 -0.08 -4.49
N ARG A 99 6.14 1.21 -4.45
CA ARG A 99 7.44 1.75 -4.05
C ARG A 99 7.34 2.56 -2.77
N THR A 100 8.16 2.22 -1.78
CA THR A 100 8.47 3.04 -0.61
C THR A 100 9.94 3.48 -0.66
N GLU A 101 10.43 4.19 0.34
CA GLU A 101 11.85 4.55 0.43
C GLU A 101 12.75 3.31 0.50
N GLU A 102 12.34 2.30 1.27
CA GLU A 102 13.14 1.12 1.55
C GLU A 102 12.79 -0.11 0.70
N LEU A 103 11.56 -0.15 0.16
CA LEU A 103 11.01 -1.36 -0.46
C LEU A 103 10.45 -1.09 -1.85
N GLU A 104 10.62 -2.08 -2.71
CA GLU A 104 9.90 -2.21 -3.97
C GLU A 104 9.26 -3.59 -4.02
N VAL A 105 7.93 -3.63 -4.09
CA VAL A 105 7.17 -4.88 -4.04
C VAL A 105 6.08 -4.91 -5.08
N LEU A 106 5.74 -6.12 -5.53
CA LEU A 106 4.64 -6.34 -6.46
C LEU A 106 3.36 -6.64 -5.70
N ILE A 107 2.28 -5.99 -6.12
CA ILE A 107 0.93 -6.24 -5.65
C ILE A 107 0.01 -6.58 -6.83
N GLU A 108 -1.06 -7.31 -6.57
CA GLU A 108 -2.00 -7.75 -7.62
C GLU A 108 -3.16 -6.76 -7.82
N GLU A 109 -3.30 -5.78 -6.94
CA GLU A 109 -4.37 -4.81 -6.97
C GLU A 109 -4.28 -3.89 -8.19
N PRO A 110 -5.38 -3.70 -8.94
CA PRO A 110 -5.39 -2.81 -10.10
C PRO A 110 -5.20 -1.34 -9.68
N LEU A 111 -4.41 -0.58 -10.46
CA LEU A 111 -4.23 0.88 -10.24
C LEU A 111 -5.55 1.65 -10.14
N LYS A 112 -6.60 1.20 -10.85
CA LYS A 112 -7.91 1.85 -10.81
C LYS A 112 -8.57 1.72 -9.43
N SER A 113 -8.45 0.56 -8.79
CA SER A 113 -8.98 0.33 -7.44
C SER A 113 -8.24 1.19 -6.42
N LEU A 114 -6.90 1.21 -6.48
CA LEU A 114 -6.06 2.06 -5.62
C LEU A 114 -6.37 3.56 -5.78
N GLU A 115 -6.60 4.02 -7.03
CA GLU A 115 -6.98 5.40 -7.32
C GLU A 115 -8.35 5.76 -6.74
N GLN A 116 -9.32 4.83 -6.82
CA GLN A 116 -10.67 5.04 -6.28
C GLN A 116 -10.68 5.04 -4.75
N GLU A 117 -9.93 4.14 -4.14
CA GLU A 117 -9.88 3.98 -2.69
C GLU A 117 -9.13 5.13 -2.01
N PHE A 118 -7.93 5.46 -2.51
CA PHE A 118 -7.07 6.45 -1.86
C PHE A 118 -7.30 7.89 -2.33
N GLY A 119 -8.16 8.10 -3.32
CA GLY A 119 -8.62 9.41 -3.74
C GLY A 119 -7.52 10.46 -3.88
N ASP A 120 -7.65 11.55 -3.11
CA ASP A 120 -6.74 12.71 -3.18
C ASP A 120 -5.33 12.45 -2.64
N ALA A 121 -5.11 11.35 -1.90
CA ALA A 121 -3.77 11.01 -1.40
C ALA A 121 -2.82 10.59 -2.53
N PHE A 122 -3.38 10.05 -3.64
CA PHE A 122 -2.60 9.63 -4.80
C PHE A 122 -3.10 10.27 -6.10
N ILE A 123 -2.16 10.76 -6.88
CA ILE A 123 -2.43 11.51 -8.10
C ILE A 123 -2.11 10.66 -9.32
N ARG A 124 -3.06 10.51 -10.23
CA ARG A 124 -2.81 9.88 -11.52
C ARG A 124 -1.94 10.76 -12.39
N ILE A 125 -0.77 10.26 -12.79
CA ILE A 125 0.16 10.97 -13.68
C ILE A 125 0.24 10.35 -15.07
N HIS A 126 -0.01 9.05 -15.15
CA HIS A 126 0.02 8.27 -16.38
C HIS A 126 -1.00 7.13 -16.32
N ARG A 127 -1.36 6.53 -17.48
CA ARG A 127 -2.26 5.37 -17.52
C ARG A 127 -1.79 4.20 -16.64
N ASN A 128 -0.48 4.13 -16.37
CA ASN A 128 0.14 3.08 -15.58
C ASN A 128 0.82 3.58 -14.30
N ALA A 129 0.57 4.83 -13.85
CA ALA A 129 1.25 5.35 -12.67
C ALA A 129 0.37 6.27 -11.82
N LEU A 130 0.40 6.03 -10.51
CA LEU A 130 -0.10 6.88 -9.43
C LEU A 130 1.09 7.30 -8.55
N ILE A 131 1.12 8.54 -8.12
CA ILE A 131 2.14 9.04 -7.18
C ILE A 131 1.47 9.60 -5.92
N SER A 132 2.13 9.47 -4.78
CA SER A 132 1.69 10.11 -3.55
C SER A 132 1.79 11.64 -3.68
N ALA A 133 0.74 12.34 -3.30
CA ALA A 133 0.71 13.82 -3.29
C ALA A 133 1.79 14.39 -2.36
N ASN A 134 2.03 13.74 -1.21
CA ASN A 134 3.00 14.17 -0.21
C ASN A 134 4.46 14.02 -0.66
N HIS A 135 4.72 13.07 -1.56
CA HIS A 135 6.05 12.80 -2.10
C HIS A 135 6.36 13.57 -3.38
N LEU A 136 5.38 14.26 -3.97
CA LEU A 136 5.62 15.10 -5.14
C LEU A 136 6.53 16.28 -4.77
N SER A 137 7.70 16.39 -5.43
CA SER A 137 8.67 17.47 -5.20
C SER A 137 8.90 18.37 -6.40
N GLY A 138 8.58 17.92 -7.60
CA GLY A 138 8.79 18.74 -8.80
C GLY A 138 8.38 18.08 -10.11
N LEU A 139 8.49 18.86 -11.18
CA LEU A 139 8.24 18.43 -12.55
C LEU A 139 9.37 18.93 -13.45
N GLU A 140 10.06 18.01 -14.06
CA GLU A 140 11.17 18.29 -14.99
C GLU A 140 10.69 18.15 -16.45
N LYS A 141 11.16 19.03 -17.31
CA LYS A 141 11.02 18.85 -18.76
C LYS A 141 12.07 17.89 -19.27
N TYR A 142 11.64 16.87 -19.95
CA TYR A 142 12.49 15.93 -20.64
C TYR A 142 12.39 16.11 -22.16
N SER A 143 13.21 15.42 -22.94
CA SER A 143 13.29 15.58 -24.41
C SER A 143 11.92 15.43 -25.09
N ALA A 144 11.71 16.12 -26.21
CA ALA A 144 10.51 16.08 -27.05
C ALA A 144 9.20 16.46 -26.32
N GLY A 145 9.25 17.38 -25.35
CA GLY A 145 8.07 17.89 -24.65
C GLY A 145 7.44 16.93 -23.62
N ARG A 146 8.12 15.82 -23.30
CA ARG A 146 7.75 14.95 -22.19
C ARG A 146 8.13 15.60 -20.87
N CYS A 147 7.38 15.25 -19.83
CA CYS A 147 7.64 15.69 -18.47
C CYS A 147 7.84 14.48 -17.56
N LEU A 148 8.78 14.59 -16.63
CA LEU A 148 9.02 13.61 -15.58
C LEU A 148 8.72 14.24 -14.23
N VAL A 149 8.03 13.51 -13.34
CA VAL A 149 7.89 13.95 -11.95
C VAL A 149 9.16 13.61 -11.17
N LYS A 150 9.51 14.54 -10.27
CA LYS A 150 10.50 14.38 -9.23
C LYS A 150 9.79 14.07 -7.92
N LEU A 151 10.23 13.04 -7.25
CA LEU A 151 9.64 12.56 -5.99
C LEU A 151 10.65 12.69 -4.86
N LYS A 152 10.16 12.90 -3.63
CA LYS A 152 10.97 12.86 -2.42
C LYS A 152 11.31 11.40 -2.10
N ASN A 153 12.44 11.19 -1.44
CA ASN A 153 12.88 9.89 -0.90
C ASN A 153 13.08 8.78 -1.96
N THR A 154 13.30 9.18 -3.22
CA THR A 154 13.70 8.26 -4.30
C THR A 154 14.37 9.01 -5.43
N GLU A 155 15.30 8.35 -6.12
CA GLU A 155 15.89 8.84 -7.36
C GLU A 155 15.06 8.54 -8.61
N ASP A 156 13.96 7.80 -8.44
CA ASP A 156 13.10 7.40 -9.53
C ASP A 156 12.44 8.60 -10.21
N ARG A 157 12.29 8.50 -11.53
CA ARG A 157 11.63 9.50 -12.37
C ARG A 157 10.52 8.82 -13.15
N LEU A 158 9.29 9.30 -12.99
CA LEU A 158 8.13 8.74 -13.68
C LEU A 158 7.62 9.70 -14.75
N GLU A 159 7.29 9.15 -15.92
CA GLU A 159 6.76 9.94 -17.04
C GLU A 159 5.33 10.39 -16.74
N VAL A 160 5.08 11.68 -16.98
CA VAL A 160 3.75 12.29 -16.91
C VAL A 160 3.15 12.34 -18.30
N SER A 161 1.96 11.79 -18.45
CA SER A 161 1.25 11.91 -19.73
C SER A 161 0.88 13.37 -20.03
N ARG A 162 0.80 13.72 -21.31
CA ARG A 162 0.43 15.08 -21.75
C ARG A 162 -0.86 15.58 -21.11
N ARG A 163 -1.82 14.67 -20.92
CA ARG A 163 -3.14 14.95 -20.31
C ARG A 163 -3.00 15.40 -18.84
N HIS A 164 -2.09 14.79 -18.08
CA HIS A 164 -1.94 15.07 -16.65
C HIS A 164 -0.91 16.15 -16.32
N ALA A 165 -0.04 16.52 -17.26
CA ALA A 165 1.01 17.51 -17.05
C ALA A 165 0.50 18.89 -16.59
N SER A 166 -0.66 19.33 -17.11
CA SER A 166 -1.27 20.60 -16.71
C SER A 166 -1.79 20.57 -15.26
N SER A 167 -2.39 19.46 -14.84
CA SER A 167 -2.91 19.28 -13.48
C SER A 167 -1.77 19.24 -12.45
N ILE A 168 -0.68 18.52 -12.75
CA ILE A 168 0.50 18.47 -11.89
C ILE A 168 1.14 19.85 -11.73
N ARG A 169 1.24 20.65 -12.83
CA ARG A 169 1.76 22.03 -12.74
C ARG A 169 0.88 22.93 -11.88
N LYS A 170 -0.45 22.78 -11.96
CA LYS A 170 -1.36 23.53 -11.11
C LYS A 170 -1.23 23.15 -9.65
N LEU A 171 -1.04 21.86 -9.37
CA LEU A 171 -0.85 21.36 -8.02
C LEU A 171 0.44 21.89 -7.41
N LEU A 172 1.57 21.80 -8.13
CA LEU A 172 2.87 22.31 -7.67
C LEU A 172 2.89 23.84 -7.41
N LYS A 173 1.94 24.60 -7.95
CA LYS A 173 1.81 26.03 -7.65
C LYS A 173 1.03 26.33 -6.36
N LYS A 174 0.41 25.31 -5.76
CA LYS A 174 -0.38 25.46 -4.53
C LYS A 174 0.43 25.10 -3.27
N PHE A 175 1.61 24.50 -3.45
CA PHE A 175 2.61 24.25 -2.41
C PHE A 175 3.66 25.37 -2.39
#